data_3b8cd5de027d9322885d3a085569599a
#
_entry.id   3b8cd5de027d9322885d3a085569599a
#
_cell.length_a   1.000
_cell.length_b   1.000
_cell.length_c   1.000
_cell.angle_alpha   90.00
_cell.angle_beta   90.00
_cell.angle_gamma   90.00
#
_symmetry.space_group_name_H-M   'P 1'
#
loop_
_entity.id
_entity.type
_entity.pdbx_description
1 polymer ?
#
loop_
_entity_poly.entity_id
_entity_poly.type
_entity_poly.pdbx_seq_one_letter_code
_entity_poly.pdbx_strand_id
1 'polypeptide(L)'
;SPLGSIDHPFEPCRVALGSDATFVARTVDVFVKEQRSILEQAHAHKGASFVEIMQNCNIFNDGAFADITGRKERKERCVFVEHGQPLLFGANNEKGLRLTPRLTLEVIEVTEDNADEVLVHDETNPVLAGLLCGLRPPFPVAMGVLLRVERATYDGAALAQMDHAAETNKQTLAQAVAGRKTWDVG
;
A
#
# COMPACT_ATOMS: atom_id res chain seq x y z
N SER A 1 19.52 20.80 -6.48
CA SER A 1 20.83 20.92 -7.14
C SER A 1 20.67 21.34 -8.58
N PRO A 2 21.42 22.33 -9.10
CA PRO A 2 21.36 22.74 -10.51
C PRO A 2 21.73 21.62 -11.49
N LEU A 3 22.43 20.59 -11.01
CA LEU A 3 22.86 19.43 -11.79
C LEU A 3 21.95 18.19 -11.60
N GLY A 4 20.84 18.34 -10.87
CA GLY A 4 19.98 17.23 -10.50
C GLY A 4 20.46 16.46 -9.27
N SER A 5 19.71 15.42 -8.88
CA SER A 5 20.09 14.45 -7.83
C SER A 5 20.71 13.23 -8.46
N ILE A 6 21.78 12.72 -7.86
CA ILE A 6 22.41 11.44 -8.25
C ILE A 6 21.89 10.26 -7.41
N ASP A 7 21.05 10.55 -6.41
CA ASP A 7 20.50 9.54 -5.54
C ASP A 7 19.41 8.72 -6.25
N HIS A 8 19.30 7.45 -5.89
CA HIS A 8 18.17 6.64 -6.31
C HIS A 8 16.87 7.17 -5.70
N PRO A 9 15.80 7.27 -6.49
CA PRO A 9 14.50 7.68 -5.96
C PRO A 9 14.04 6.75 -4.85
N PHE A 10 13.58 7.35 -3.78
CA PHE A 10 12.92 6.68 -2.68
C PHE A 10 11.55 6.12 -3.14
N GLU A 11 11.16 4.96 -2.63
CA GLU A 11 9.89 4.30 -2.95
C GLU A 11 8.95 4.32 -1.73
N PRO A 12 8.10 5.36 -1.59
CA PRO A 12 7.29 5.57 -0.38
C PRO A 12 6.36 4.40 -0.06
N CYS A 13 5.68 3.83 -1.08
CA CYS A 13 4.81 2.67 -0.88
C CYS A 13 5.55 1.44 -0.35
N ARG A 14 6.79 1.18 -0.81
CA ARG A 14 7.59 0.06 -0.28
C ARG A 14 8.00 0.27 1.17
N VAL A 15 8.30 1.50 1.55
CA VAL A 15 8.62 1.81 2.95
C VAL A 15 7.38 1.64 3.82
N ALA A 16 6.22 2.08 3.36
CA ALA A 16 4.96 1.87 4.07
C ALA A 16 4.67 0.37 4.28
N LEU A 17 4.87 -0.47 3.25
CA LEU A 17 4.76 -1.93 3.36
C LEU A 17 5.78 -2.49 4.35
N GLY A 18 7.04 -2.06 4.27
CA GLY A 18 8.10 -2.50 5.18
C GLY A 18 7.92 -2.02 6.63
N SER A 19 7.13 -0.97 6.83
CA SER A 19 6.70 -0.47 8.14
C SER A 19 5.37 -1.05 8.61
N ASP A 20 4.90 -2.10 7.92
CA ASP A 20 3.72 -2.87 8.30
C ASP A 20 2.39 -2.10 8.21
N ALA A 21 2.31 -1.13 7.28
CA ALA A 21 1.06 -0.46 6.96
C ALA A 21 0.03 -1.46 6.43
N THR A 22 -1.21 -1.35 6.90
CA THR A 22 -2.28 -2.30 6.58
C THR A 22 -3.16 -1.85 5.40
N PHE A 23 -2.99 -0.59 4.97
CA PHE A 23 -3.57 -0.05 3.74
C PHE A 23 -2.50 0.75 3.00
N VAL A 24 -2.21 0.39 1.76
CA VAL A 24 -1.26 1.10 0.90
C VAL A 24 -1.90 1.32 -0.46
N ALA A 25 -1.91 2.56 -0.92
CA ALA A 25 -2.48 2.93 -2.21
C ALA A 25 -1.63 3.97 -2.93
N ARG A 26 -1.79 4.06 -4.25
CA ARG A 26 -1.11 5.06 -5.09
C ARG A 26 -2.09 5.69 -6.08
N THR A 27 -1.98 6.99 -6.27
CA THR A 27 -2.74 7.75 -7.26
C THR A 27 -1.97 8.98 -7.74
N VAL A 28 -2.58 9.74 -8.63
CA VAL A 28 -2.05 11.02 -9.15
C VAL A 28 -3.08 12.11 -8.87
N ASP A 29 -2.65 13.32 -8.60
CA ASP A 29 -3.50 14.47 -8.27
C ASP A 29 -4.58 14.79 -9.30
N VAL A 30 -4.31 14.55 -10.59
CA VAL A 30 -5.25 14.77 -11.69
C VAL A 30 -6.31 13.66 -11.85
N PHE A 31 -6.17 12.51 -11.16
CA PHE A 31 -7.14 11.42 -11.17
C PHE A 31 -8.18 11.60 -10.06
N VAL A 32 -8.93 12.70 -10.12
CA VAL A 32 -9.79 13.19 -9.04
C VAL A 32 -10.81 12.16 -8.54
N LYS A 33 -11.41 11.38 -9.43
CA LYS A 33 -12.41 10.36 -9.06
C LYS A 33 -11.77 9.19 -8.32
N GLU A 34 -10.70 8.67 -8.87
CA GLU A 34 -9.91 7.58 -8.32
C GLU A 34 -9.29 7.98 -6.98
N GLN A 35 -8.70 9.19 -6.92
CA GLN A 35 -8.13 9.76 -5.69
C GLN A 35 -9.19 9.86 -4.58
N ARG A 36 -10.38 10.39 -4.90
CA ARG A 36 -11.47 10.50 -3.94
C ARG A 36 -11.87 9.13 -3.39
N SER A 37 -12.09 8.15 -4.27
CA SER A 37 -12.42 6.79 -3.88
C SER A 37 -11.36 6.16 -2.97
N ILE A 38 -10.08 6.32 -3.31
CA ILE A 38 -8.96 5.82 -2.50
C ILE A 38 -8.94 6.47 -1.12
N LEU A 39 -9.12 7.79 -1.04
CA LEU A 39 -9.12 8.53 0.23
C LEU A 39 -10.31 8.15 1.12
N GLU A 40 -11.50 7.93 0.53
CA GLU A 40 -12.68 7.43 1.25
C GLU A 40 -12.41 6.02 1.83
N GLN A 41 -11.80 5.13 1.05
CA GLN A 41 -11.41 3.79 1.51
C GLN A 41 -10.33 3.85 2.60
N ALA A 42 -9.31 4.69 2.42
CA ALA A 42 -8.24 4.88 3.41
C ALA A 42 -8.77 5.42 4.73
N HIS A 43 -9.76 6.35 4.67
CA HIS A 43 -10.42 6.88 5.86
C HIS A 43 -11.28 5.85 6.59
N ALA A 44 -11.97 4.99 5.84
CA ALA A 44 -12.80 3.92 6.41
C ALA A 44 -11.98 2.75 6.99
N HIS A 45 -10.74 2.59 6.53
CA HIS A 45 -9.85 1.51 6.96
C HIS A 45 -9.45 1.68 8.43
N LYS A 46 -9.50 0.58 9.18
CA LYS A 46 -9.04 0.53 10.58
C LYS A 46 -7.63 -0.02 10.63
N GLY A 47 -6.67 0.86 10.82
CA GLY A 47 -5.26 0.53 10.82
C GLY A 47 -4.39 1.67 10.29
N ALA A 48 -3.15 1.38 9.94
CA ALA A 48 -2.24 2.35 9.33
C ALA A 48 -2.50 2.44 7.83
N SER A 49 -3.03 3.59 7.37
CA SER A 49 -3.26 3.88 5.96
C SER A 49 -2.18 4.78 5.39
N PHE A 50 -1.60 4.39 4.28
CA PHE A 50 -0.66 5.18 3.51
C PHE A 50 -1.16 5.36 2.07
N VAL A 51 -1.27 6.60 1.62
CA VAL A 51 -1.67 6.93 0.25
C VAL A 51 -0.60 7.81 -0.38
N GLU A 52 0.05 7.30 -1.42
CA GLU A 52 0.97 8.08 -2.24
C GLU A 52 0.18 8.82 -3.32
N ILE A 53 0.22 10.15 -3.28
CA ILE A 53 -0.38 11.02 -4.30
C ILE A 53 0.75 11.67 -5.08
N MET A 54 0.99 11.22 -6.30
CA MET A 54 1.97 11.83 -7.20
C MET A 54 1.43 13.17 -7.68
N GLN A 55 2.16 14.24 -7.43
CA GLN A 55 1.76 15.59 -7.75
C GLN A 55 2.79 16.29 -8.62
N ASN A 56 2.32 16.95 -9.68
CA ASN A 56 3.17 17.82 -10.48
C ASN A 56 3.59 19.06 -9.68
N CYS A 57 4.87 19.38 -9.75
CA CYS A 57 5.41 20.60 -9.13
C CYS A 57 5.96 21.51 -10.23
N ASN A 58 5.17 22.50 -10.62
CA ASN A 58 5.51 23.44 -11.69
C ASN A 58 6.69 24.38 -11.37
N ILE A 59 7.20 24.37 -10.12
CA ILE A 59 8.35 25.16 -9.71
C ILE A 59 9.63 24.33 -9.75
N PHE A 60 9.59 23.12 -9.19
CA PHE A 60 10.80 22.31 -9.00
C PHE A 60 10.94 21.15 -9.99
N ASN A 61 9.84 20.63 -10.54
CA ASN A 61 9.87 19.48 -11.44
C ASN A 61 8.61 19.44 -12.32
N ASP A 62 8.45 20.47 -13.15
CA ASP A 62 7.30 20.57 -14.05
C ASP A 62 7.31 19.46 -15.10
N GLY A 63 6.15 18.83 -15.31
CA GLY A 63 6.00 17.72 -16.24
C GLY A 63 6.52 16.39 -15.74
N ALA A 64 6.90 16.24 -14.46
CA ALA A 64 7.46 15.00 -13.89
C ALA A 64 6.61 13.76 -14.13
N PHE A 65 5.29 13.91 -14.22
CA PHE A 65 4.32 12.82 -14.39
C PHE A 65 3.52 12.93 -15.69
N ALA A 66 3.99 13.71 -16.67
CA ALA A 66 3.29 13.91 -17.93
C ALA A 66 3.10 12.58 -18.72
N ASP A 67 4.04 11.65 -18.57
CA ASP A 67 4.03 10.32 -19.20
C ASP A 67 2.99 9.35 -18.63
N ILE A 68 2.37 9.67 -17.49
CA ILE A 68 1.32 8.85 -16.86
C ILE A 68 -0.01 9.59 -16.69
N THR A 69 -0.06 10.91 -16.91
CA THR A 69 -1.25 11.73 -16.66
C THR A 69 -2.10 11.98 -17.91
N GLY A 70 -1.50 11.98 -19.09
CA GLY A 70 -2.18 12.14 -20.38
C GLY A 70 -3.19 11.01 -20.64
N ARG A 71 -4.25 11.30 -21.41
CA ARG A 71 -5.31 10.31 -21.68
C ARG A 71 -4.85 9.06 -22.43
N LYS A 72 -3.89 9.20 -23.34
CA LYS A 72 -3.31 8.08 -24.07
C LYS A 72 -2.23 7.41 -23.22
N GLU A 73 -1.34 8.22 -22.69
CA GLU A 73 -0.18 7.82 -21.92
C GLU A 73 -0.58 7.01 -20.69
N ARG A 74 -1.62 7.43 -19.95
CA ARG A 74 -2.08 6.71 -18.77
C ARG A 74 -2.57 5.28 -19.07
N LYS A 75 -3.15 5.04 -20.24
CA LYS A 75 -3.58 3.70 -20.62
C LYS A 75 -2.40 2.78 -20.91
N GLU A 76 -1.33 3.32 -21.49
CA GLU A 76 -0.12 2.57 -21.83
C GLU A 76 0.85 2.44 -20.65
N ARG A 77 0.83 3.40 -19.72
CA ARG A 77 1.82 3.54 -18.68
C ARG A 77 1.31 3.28 -17.27
N CYS A 78 0.00 3.11 -17.09
CA CYS A 78 -0.61 2.77 -15.81
C CYS A 78 -1.37 1.46 -15.90
N VAL A 79 -1.27 0.63 -14.86
CA VAL A 79 -2.19 -0.46 -14.57
C VAL A 79 -3.05 -0.04 -13.38
N PHE A 80 -4.36 0.09 -13.61
CA PHE A 80 -5.31 0.40 -12.54
C PHE A 80 -5.72 -0.91 -11.87
N VAL A 81 -5.34 -1.05 -10.61
CA VAL A 81 -5.57 -2.28 -9.85
C VAL A 81 -6.90 -2.23 -9.13
N GLU A 82 -7.67 -3.31 -9.24
CA GLU A 82 -8.92 -3.52 -8.53
C GLU A 82 -8.94 -4.98 -8.04
N HIS A 83 -9.36 -5.19 -6.80
CA HIS A 83 -9.39 -6.53 -6.20
C HIS A 83 -10.20 -7.51 -7.04
N GLY A 84 -9.63 -8.67 -7.30
CA GLY A 84 -10.26 -9.72 -8.11
C GLY A 84 -10.23 -9.46 -9.62
N GLN A 85 -9.64 -8.35 -10.11
CA GLN A 85 -9.54 -8.06 -11.53
C GLN A 85 -8.14 -8.38 -12.09
N PRO A 86 -8.04 -8.81 -13.35
CA PRO A 86 -6.76 -9.05 -13.99
C PRO A 86 -5.98 -7.76 -14.19
N LEU A 87 -4.66 -7.83 -14.04
CA LEU A 87 -3.74 -6.71 -14.18
C LEU A 87 -3.52 -6.39 -15.66
N LEU A 88 -4.51 -5.78 -16.29
CA LEU A 88 -4.52 -5.41 -17.70
C LEU A 88 -4.23 -3.91 -17.90
N PHE A 89 -3.55 -3.56 -18.98
CA PHE A 89 -3.29 -2.19 -19.41
C PHE A 89 -3.10 -2.11 -20.93
N GLY A 90 -2.83 -0.91 -21.45
CA GLY A 90 -2.83 -0.65 -22.89
C GLY A 90 -4.11 0.02 -23.34
N ALA A 91 -4.13 0.53 -24.57
CA ALA A 91 -5.26 1.30 -25.11
C ALA A 91 -6.58 0.52 -25.07
N ASN A 92 -6.51 -0.80 -25.32
CA ASN A 92 -7.62 -1.75 -25.39
C ASN A 92 -7.47 -2.92 -24.41
N ASN A 93 -6.67 -2.77 -23.33
CA ASN A 93 -6.32 -3.82 -22.38
C ASN A 93 -5.62 -5.03 -23.05
N GLU A 94 -4.84 -4.76 -24.10
CA GLU A 94 -4.12 -5.78 -24.85
C GLU A 94 -2.84 -6.26 -24.18
N LYS A 95 -2.43 -5.63 -23.08
CA LYS A 95 -1.24 -6.00 -22.30
C LYS A 95 -1.63 -6.46 -20.91
N GLY A 96 -0.90 -7.43 -20.38
CA GLY A 96 -1.09 -7.96 -19.04
C GLY A 96 0.22 -8.15 -18.29
N LEU A 97 0.13 -8.20 -16.96
CA LEU A 97 1.25 -8.58 -16.10
C LEU A 97 1.15 -10.05 -15.75
N ARG A 98 2.23 -10.79 -15.95
CA ARG A 98 2.38 -12.21 -15.60
C ARG A 98 3.53 -12.41 -14.64
N LEU A 99 3.40 -13.39 -13.75
CA LEU A 99 4.49 -13.82 -12.86
C LEU A 99 5.30 -14.93 -13.53
N THR A 100 6.61 -14.73 -13.62
CA THR A 100 7.52 -15.76 -14.14
C THR A 100 7.81 -16.82 -13.07
N PRO A 101 8.33 -18.02 -13.46
CA PRO A 101 8.80 -19.03 -12.50
C PRO A 101 9.93 -18.52 -11.59
N ARG A 102 10.60 -17.43 -11.95
CA ARG A 102 11.63 -16.76 -11.13
C ARG A 102 11.05 -15.73 -10.15
N LEU A 103 9.72 -15.66 -10.00
CA LEU A 103 9.02 -14.71 -9.15
C LEU A 103 9.28 -13.24 -9.54
N THR A 104 9.47 -12.97 -10.84
CA THR A 104 9.55 -11.64 -11.41
C THR A 104 8.34 -11.37 -12.28
N LEU A 105 7.95 -10.11 -12.39
CA LEU A 105 6.88 -9.71 -13.32
C LEU A 105 7.44 -9.58 -14.73
N GLU A 106 6.61 -9.90 -15.71
CA GLU A 106 6.83 -9.60 -17.11
C GLU A 106 5.53 -9.06 -17.75
N VAL A 107 5.69 -8.33 -18.84
CA VAL A 107 4.57 -7.83 -19.66
C VAL A 107 4.36 -8.81 -20.79
N ILE A 108 3.12 -9.23 -20.97
CA ILE A 108 2.70 -10.08 -22.09
C ILE A 108 1.64 -9.38 -22.94
N GLU A 109 1.64 -9.64 -24.25
CA GLU A 109 0.50 -9.35 -25.11
C GLU A 109 -0.59 -10.38 -24.84
N VAL A 110 -1.79 -9.92 -24.49
CA VAL A 110 -2.89 -10.79 -24.07
C VAL A 110 -3.65 -11.29 -25.30
N THR A 111 -3.82 -12.60 -25.37
CA THR A 111 -4.57 -13.32 -26.39
C THR A 111 -5.61 -14.23 -25.72
N GLU A 112 -6.50 -14.84 -26.51
CA GLU A 112 -7.45 -15.82 -25.98
C GLU A 112 -6.75 -17.05 -25.37
N ASP A 113 -5.56 -17.40 -25.86
CA ASP A 113 -4.80 -18.58 -25.44
C ASP A 113 -4.00 -18.38 -24.14
N ASN A 114 -3.75 -17.12 -23.69
CA ASN A 114 -2.91 -16.80 -22.55
C ASN A 114 -3.55 -15.84 -21.54
N ALA A 115 -4.83 -15.57 -21.69
CA ALA A 115 -5.54 -14.63 -20.80
C ALA A 115 -5.56 -15.11 -19.32
N ASP A 116 -5.52 -16.42 -19.09
CA ASP A 116 -5.46 -17.06 -17.79
C ASP A 116 -4.08 -16.96 -17.11
N GLU A 117 -3.03 -16.60 -17.85
CA GLU A 117 -1.70 -16.34 -17.31
C GLU A 117 -1.56 -14.94 -16.71
N VAL A 118 -2.50 -14.03 -16.98
CA VAL A 118 -2.49 -12.68 -16.41
C VAL A 118 -2.78 -12.74 -14.92
N LEU A 119 -1.93 -12.10 -14.13
CA LEU A 119 -2.13 -11.99 -12.70
C LEU A 119 -3.45 -11.29 -12.38
N VAL A 120 -4.19 -11.86 -11.44
CA VAL A 120 -5.34 -11.22 -10.83
C VAL A 120 -4.88 -10.47 -9.57
N HIS A 121 -5.31 -9.22 -9.43
CA HIS A 121 -4.97 -8.42 -8.26
C HIS A 121 -5.67 -8.96 -7.00
N ASP A 122 -4.87 -9.23 -6.00
CA ASP A 122 -5.32 -9.54 -4.65
C ASP A 122 -4.76 -8.49 -3.68
N GLU A 123 -5.62 -7.55 -3.26
CA GLU A 123 -5.24 -6.48 -2.34
C GLU A 123 -4.88 -6.99 -0.93
N THR A 124 -5.16 -8.26 -0.62
CA THR A 124 -4.79 -8.85 0.66
C THR A 124 -3.40 -9.51 0.64
N ASN A 125 -2.78 -9.59 -0.54
CA ASN A 125 -1.49 -10.24 -0.75
C ASN A 125 -0.31 -9.24 -0.65
N PRO A 126 0.46 -9.23 0.45
CA PRO A 126 1.56 -8.29 0.64
C PRO A 126 2.74 -8.54 -0.32
N VAL A 127 2.90 -9.78 -0.81
CA VAL A 127 3.97 -10.10 -1.78
C VAL A 127 3.65 -9.46 -3.13
N LEU A 128 2.40 -9.59 -3.60
CA LEU A 128 1.95 -8.94 -4.83
C LEU A 128 2.03 -7.42 -4.71
N ALA A 129 1.58 -6.86 -3.57
CA ALA A 129 1.70 -5.43 -3.30
C ALA A 129 3.16 -4.96 -3.39
N GLY A 130 4.11 -5.71 -2.84
CA GLY A 130 5.54 -5.41 -2.93
C GLY A 130 6.09 -5.41 -4.35
N LEU A 131 5.63 -6.34 -5.19
CA LEU A 131 5.97 -6.38 -6.62
C LEU A 131 5.39 -5.16 -7.35
N LEU A 132 4.10 -4.85 -7.14
CA LEU A 132 3.41 -3.73 -7.79
C LEU A 132 3.97 -2.37 -7.38
N CYS A 133 4.33 -2.19 -6.11
CA CYS A 133 4.96 -0.95 -5.62
C CYS A 133 6.28 -0.64 -6.35
N GLY A 134 7.03 -1.67 -6.73
CA GLY A 134 8.35 -1.52 -7.34
C GLY A 134 8.37 -1.52 -8.86
N LEU A 135 7.23 -1.48 -9.53
CA LEU A 135 7.17 -1.40 -10.98
C LEU A 135 7.78 -0.08 -11.48
N ARG A 136 8.71 -0.19 -12.42
CA ARG A 136 9.42 0.94 -13.06
C ARG A 136 9.47 0.71 -14.56
N PRO A 137 9.64 1.74 -15.39
CA PRO A 137 9.81 1.54 -16.82
C PRO A 137 10.79 0.41 -17.15
N PRO A 138 10.46 -0.49 -18.09
CA PRO A 138 9.37 -0.42 -19.07
C PRO A 138 7.99 -0.89 -18.57
N PHE A 139 7.86 -1.30 -17.31
CA PHE A 139 6.57 -1.68 -16.71
C PHE A 139 5.64 -0.49 -16.52
N PRO A 140 4.31 -0.72 -16.47
CA PRO A 140 3.35 0.31 -16.10
C PRO A 140 3.49 0.66 -14.61
N VAL A 141 3.04 1.86 -14.23
CA VAL A 141 2.90 2.23 -12.83
C VAL A 141 1.58 1.69 -12.28
N ALA A 142 1.62 0.96 -11.16
CA ALA A 142 0.40 0.46 -10.53
C ALA A 142 -0.31 1.58 -9.75
N MET A 143 -1.59 1.79 -10.05
CA MET A 143 -2.48 2.80 -9.48
C MET A 143 -3.69 2.13 -8.84
N GLY A 144 -4.09 2.59 -7.66
CA GLY A 144 -5.22 2.02 -6.92
C GLY A 144 -4.81 1.57 -5.53
N VAL A 145 -5.63 0.72 -4.92
CA VAL A 145 -5.33 0.09 -3.62
C VAL A 145 -4.43 -1.12 -3.86
N LEU A 146 -3.17 -1.00 -3.41
CA LEU A 146 -2.14 -2.01 -3.62
C LEU A 146 -2.16 -3.08 -2.52
N LEU A 147 -2.47 -2.66 -1.28
CA LEU A 147 -2.65 -3.53 -0.13
C LEU A 147 -3.81 -3.04 0.72
N ARG A 148 -4.66 -3.96 1.17
CA ARG A 148 -5.66 -3.75 2.21
C ARG A 148 -5.84 -5.04 3.00
N VAL A 149 -5.34 -5.06 4.23
CA VAL A 149 -5.46 -6.20 5.16
C VAL A 149 -6.09 -5.74 6.47
N GLU A 150 -7.01 -6.53 6.99
CA GLU A 150 -7.58 -6.27 8.30
C GLU A 150 -6.67 -6.83 9.37
N ARG A 151 -6.42 -6.00 10.38
CA ARG A 151 -5.62 -6.36 11.54
C ARG A 151 -6.13 -5.63 12.77
N ALA A 152 -5.96 -6.21 13.96
CA ALA A 152 -6.22 -5.52 15.19
C ALA A 152 -5.37 -4.24 15.28
N THR A 153 -6.01 -3.13 15.63
CA THR A 153 -5.32 -1.85 15.80
C THR A 153 -4.54 -1.84 17.12
N TYR A 154 -3.48 -1.04 17.19
CA TYR A 154 -2.68 -0.92 18.41
C TYR A 154 -3.52 -0.44 19.61
N ASP A 155 -4.34 0.58 19.39
CA ASP A 155 -5.23 1.13 20.42
C ASP A 155 -6.26 0.11 20.90
N GLY A 156 -6.90 -0.63 19.96
CA GLY A 156 -7.82 -1.70 20.30
C GLY A 156 -7.16 -2.82 21.11
N ALA A 157 -5.96 -3.25 20.72
CA ALA A 157 -5.19 -4.26 21.44
C ALA A 157 -4.72 -3.75 22.82
N ALA A 158 -4.30 -2.48 22.92
CA ALA A 158 -3.90 -1.88 24.18
C ALA A 158 -5.06 -1.75 25.15
N LEU A 159 -6.24 -1.33 24.67
CA LEU A 159 -7.45 -1.26 25.51
C LEU A 159 -7.86 -2.65 26.01
N ALA A 160 -7.88 -3.66 25.12
CA ALA A 160 -8.17 -5.03 25.53
C ALA A 160 -7.18 -5.58 26.56
N GLN A 161 -5.90 -5.21 26.44
CA GLN A 161 -4.88 -5.58 27.45
C GLN A 161 -5.13 -4.88 28.79
N MET A 162 -5.53 -3.62 28.78
CA MET A 162 -5.88 -2.87 30.01
C MET A 162 -7.11 -3.46 30.67
N ASP A 163 -8.15 -3.80 29.91
CA ASP A 163 -9.37 -4.42 30.45
C ASP A 163 -9.06 -5.78 31.08
N HIS A 164 -8.28 -6.61 30.40
CA HIS A 164 -7.83 -7.90 30.92
C HIS A 164 -7.00 -7.73 32.20
N ALA A 165 -6.11 -6.74 32.26
CA ALA A 165 -5.33 -6.44 33.46
C ALA A 165 -6.22 -5.99 34.64
N ALA A 166 -7.24 -5.17 34.37
CA ALA A 166 -8.21 -4.73 35.37
C ALA A 166 -9.05 -5.90 35.93
N GLU A 167 -9.45 -6.83 35.05
CA GLU A 167 -10.22 -8.01 35.45
C GLU A 167 -9.40 -9.01 36.30
N THR A 168 -8.11 -9.16 35.98
CA THR A 168 -7.23 -10.15 36.61
C THR A 168 -6.53 -9.61 37.85
N ASN A 169 -6.26 -8.31 37.91
CA ASN A 169 -5.56 -7.69 39.05
C ASN A 169 -6.55 -7.26 40.14
N LYS A 170 -6.82 -8.16 41.06
CA LYS A 170 -7.70 -7.91 42.21
C LYS A 170 -6.95 -7.39 43.45
N GLN A 171 -5.76 -6.83 43.28
CA GLN A 171 -5.01 -6.25 44.39
C GLN A 171 -5.72 -5.03 44.99
N THR A 172 -5.78 -4.99 46.31
CA THR A 172 -6.18 -3.77 47.01
C THR A 172 -5.09 -2.70 46.90
N LEU A 173 -5.46 -1.42 47.11
CA LEU A 173 -4.47 -0.34 47.10
C LEU A 173 -3.34 -0.59 48.14
N ALA A 174 -3.68 -1.08 49.33
CA ALA A 174 -2.72 -1.42 50.37
C ALA A 174 -1.73 -2.51 49.91
N GLN A 175 -2.22 -3.54 49.22
CA GLN A 175 -1.37 -4.59 48.67
C GLN A 175 -0.48 -4.09 47.52
N ALA A 176 -0.99 -3.19 46.70
CA ALA A 176 -0.23 -2.58 45.62
C ALA A 176 0.90 -1.68 46.16
N VAL A 177 0.60 -0.88 47.20
CA VAL A 177 1.58 0.00 47.82
C VAL A 177 2.64 -0.79 48.59
N ALA A 178 2.24 -1.86 49.31
CA ALA A 178 3.17 -2.73 50.02
C ALA A 178 4.15 -3.47 49.09
N GLY A 179 3.73 -3.76 47.86
CA GLY A 179 4.52 -4.51 46.90
C GLY A 179 4.60 -6.02 47.24
N ARG A 180 5.41 -6.75 46.44
CA ARG A 180 5.55 -8.21 46.59
C ARG A 180 6.65 -8.65 47.54
N LYS A 181 7.53 -7.74 47.94
CA LYS A 181 8.66 -8.01 48.87
C LYS A 181 8.48 -7.17 50.13
N THR A 182 7.63 -7.62 50.99
CA THR A 182 7.39 -6.99 52.30
C THR A 182 7.96 -7.88 53.40
N TRP A 183 8.46 -7.28 54.50
CA TRP A 183 8.82 -7.95 55.73
C TRP A 183 8.11 -7.23 56.88
N ASP A 184 7.75 -7.97 57.92
CA ASP A 184 7.21 -7.39 59.13
C ASP A 184 8.35 -6.83 59.97
N VAL A 185 8.19 -5.58 60.40
CA VAL A 185 9.08 -4.95 61.38
C VAL A 185 8.46 -5.19 62.77
N GLY A 186 8.97 -6.19 63.49
CA GLY A 186 8.56 -6.49 64.84
C GLY A 186 8.92 -5.38 65.84
#